data_3fb1104572a5fbbbdf631e8c204dcf54
#
_entry.id   3fb1104572a5fbbbdf631e8c204dcf54
#
_cell.length_a   1.000
_cell.length_b   1.000
_cell.length_c   1.000
_cell.angle_alpha   90.00
_cell.angle_beta   90.00
_cell.angle_gamma   90.00
#
_symmetry.space_group_name_H-M   'P 1'
#
loop_
_entity.id
_entity.type
_entity.pdbx_description
1 polymer ?
#
loop_
_entity_poly.entity_id
_entity_poly.type
_entity_poly.pdbx_seq_one_letter_code
_entity_poly.pdbx_strand_id
1 'polypeptide(L)'
;MYLLDTNVISELRKGGDGQAAAVAWFSKVDAGEMFISALTLIELEIGILRVQQRDSDHGARQCIWFETQVCPEFEDRTLSVDAAIARRCAQLHVPDPKSDRDTLIAATALEHGLNIVT
;
A
#
# COMPACT_ATOMS: atom_id res chain seq x y z
N MET A 1 -3.70 7.11 -13.34
CA MET A 1 -3.87 6.89 -11.90
C MET A 1 -3.13 5.66 -11.47
N TYR A 2 -2.71 5.61 -10.22
CA TYR A 2 -1.75 4.64 -9.73
C TYR A 2 -2.22 3.98 -8.44
N LEU A 3 -1.96 2.68 -8.31
CA LEU A 3 -2.14 1.95 -7.05
C LEU A 3 -0.74 1.67 -6.50
N LEU A 4 -0.44 2.25 -5.34
CA LEU A 4 0.88 2.12 -4.73
C LEU A 4 0.95 0.83 -3.91
N ASP A 5 2.00 0.05 -4.14
CA ASP A 5 2.30 -1.13 -3.33
C ASP A 5 2.84 -0.70 -1.96
N THR A 6 2.70 -1.57 -0.99
CA THR A 6 3.19 -1.37 0.38
C THR A 6 4.67 -1.00 0.41
N ASN A 7 5.49 -1.62 -0.45
CA ASN A 7 6.92 -1.34 -0.51
C ASN A 7 7.22 0.11 -0.88
N VAL A 8 6.43 0.70 -1.79
CA VAL A 8 6.61 2.10 -2.18
C VAL A 8 6.34 3.03 -1.00
N ILE A 9 5.25 2.78 -0.26
CA ILE A 9 4.91 3.58 0.92
C ILE A 9 6.01 3.45 1.99
N SER A 10 6.51 2.23 2.21
CA SER A 10 7.59 2.00 3.17
C SER A 10 8.88 2.74 2.80
N GLU A 11 9.21 2.82 1.51
CA GLU A 11 10.38 3.58 1.05
C GLU A 11 10.20 5.08 1.28
N LEU A 12 8.99 5.60 1.10
CA LEU A 12 8.71 7.02 1.35
C LEU A 12 8.86 7.38 2.83
N ARG A 13 8.55 6.44 3.75
CA ARG A 13 8.75 6.65 5.19
C ARG A 13 10.20 6.96 5.53
N LYS A 14 11.15 6.39 4.81
CA LYS A 14 12.58 6.58 5.05
C LYS A 14 13.07 7.98 4.68
N GLY A 15 12.28 8.75 3.93
CA GLY A 15 12.66 10.08 3.50
C GLY A 15 13.94 10.05 2.68
N GLY A 16 14.95 10.83 3.09
CA GLY A 16 16.22 10.91 2.41
C GLY A 16 17.01 9.59 2.40
N ASP A 17 16.68 8.64 3.28
CA ASP A 17 17.32 7.32 3.35
C ASP A 17 16.62 6.29 2.47
N GLY A 18 15.51 6.65 1.82
CA GLY A 18 14.79 5.77 0.92
C GLY A 18 15.42 5.69 -0.46
N GLN A 19 14.86 4.83 -1.32
CA GLN A 19 15.32 4.72 -2.70
C GLN A 19 15.05 6.03 -3.45
N ALA A 20 16.10 6.58 -4.07
CA ALA A 20 16.01 7.86 -4.79
C ALA A 20 14.96 7.83 -5.91
N ALA A 21 14.83 6.69 -6.61
CA ALA A 21 13.87 6.54 -7.69
C ALA A 21 12.42 6.64 -7.17
N ALA A 22 12.12 6.02 -6.03
CA ALA A 22 10.78 6.08 -5.43
C ALA A 22 10.45 7.50 -4.97
N VAL A 23 11.37 8.16 -4.30
CA VAL A 23 11.20 9.54 -3.82
C VAL A 23 11.01 10.50 -4.99
N ALA A 24 11.82 10.36 -6.04
CA ALA A 24 11.74 11.21 -7.23
C ALA A 24 10.40 11.02 -7.95
N TRP A 25 9.95 9.79 -8.10
CA TRP A 25 8.66 9.50 -8.75
C TRP A 25 7.51 10.12 -7.96
N PHE A 26 7.50 9.92 -6.64
CA PHE A 26 6.44 10.42 -5.76
C PHE A 26 6.33 11.95 -5.82
N SER A 27 7.46 12.64 -5.92
CA SER A 27 7.48 14.10 -5.97
C SER A 27 6.95 14.67 -7.29
N LYS A 28 6.93 13.86 -8.37
CA LYS A 28 6.50 14.30 -9.70
C LYS A 28 5.03 14.02 -9.98
N VAL A 29 4.42 13.09 -9.26
CA VAL A 29 3.04 12.66 -9.51
C VAL A 29 2.10 13.39 -8.58
N ASP A 30 0.97 13.85 -9.12
CA ASP A 30 -0.08 14.50 -8.33
C ASP A 30 -0.63 13.52 -7.29
N ALA A 31 -0.71 13.96 -6.05
CA ALA A 31 -1.24 13.15 -4.94
C ALA A 31 -2.64 12.61 -5.25
N GLY A 32 -3.48 13.40 -5.92
CA GLY A 32 -4.84 12.98 -6.29
C GLY A 32 -4.91 11.78 -7.25
N GLU A 33 -3.80 11.43 -7.89
CA GLU A 33 -3.72 10.28 -8.79
C GLU A 33 -3.18 9.02 -8.10
N MET A 34 -2.85 9.09 -6.83
CA MET A 34 -2.27 7.98 -6.06
C MET A 34 -3.32 7.37 -5.14
N PHE A 35 -3.48 6.06 -5.24
CA PHE A 35 -4.42 5.28 -4.43
C PHE A 35 -3.68 4.16 -3.71
N ILE A 36 -4.24 3.69 -2.62
CA ILE A 36 -3.78 2.47 -1.94
C ILE A 36 -4.96 1.54 -1.72
N SER A 37 -4.67 0.27 -1.50
CA SER A 37 -5.67 -0.72 -1.08
C SER A 37 -5.77 -0.74 0.44
N ALA A 38 -6.95 -1.11 0.95
CA ALA A 38 -7.12 -1.44 2.37
C ALA A 38 -6.12 -2.52 2.82
N LEU A 39 -5.71 -3.41 1.91
CA LEU A 39 -4.68 -4.42 2.19
C LEU A 39 -3.32 -3.80 2.50
N THR A 40 -2.99 -2.69 1.86
CA THR A 40 -1.75 -1.96 2.15
C THR A 40 -1.75 -1.44 3.58
N LEU A 41 -2.90 -0.98 4.09
CA LEU A 41 -3.03 -0.57 5.49
C LEU A 41 -2.78 -1.75 6.43
N ILE A 42 -3.31 -2.94 6.10
CA ILE A 42 -3.07 -4.16 6.89
C ILE A 42 -1.57 -4.46 6.97
N GLU A 43 -0.90 -4.47 5.82
CA GLU A 43 0.53 -4.80 5.76
C GLU A 43 1.40 -3.79 6.50
N LEU A 44 1.11 -2.51 6.34
CA LEU A 44 1.84 -1.45 7.04
C LEU A 44 1.67 -1.56 8.55
N GLU A 45 0.44 -1.75 9.01
CA GLU A 45 0.14 -1.81 10.44
C GLU A 45 0.72 -3.08 11.08
N ILE A 46 0.65 -4.22 10.42
CA ILE A 46 1.31 -5.45 10.89
C ILE A 46 2.81 -5.20 11.05
N GLY A 47 3.44 -4.57 10.06
CA GLY A 47 4.87 -4.27 10.11
C GLY A 47 5.23 -3.39 11.31
N ILE A 48 4.42 -2.36 11.56
CA ILE A 48 4.62 -1.44 12.70
C ILE A 48 4.46 -2.17 14.03
N LEU A 49 3.42 -2.98 14.17
CA LEU A 49 3.18 -3.73 15.40
C LEU A 49 4.31 -4.72 15.71
N ARG A 50 4.88 -5.33 14.67
CA ARG A 50 6.04 -6.22 14.84
C ARG A 50 7.28 -5.46 15.30
N VAL A 51 7.51 -4.25 14.77
CA VAL A 51 8.60 -3.39 15.21
C VAL A 51 8.41 -2.99 16.69
N GLN A 52 7.18 -2.63 17.08
CA GLN A 52 6.89 -2.28 18.47
C GLN A 52 7.22 -3.40 19.47
N GLN A 53 7.04 -4.65 19.07
CA GLN A 53 7.39 -5.79 19.92
C GLN A 53 8.90 -5.92 20.16
N ARG A 54 9.71 -5.51 19.19
CA ARG A 54 11.18 -5.61 19.26
C ARG A 54 11.82 -4.34 19.81
N ASP A 55 11.27 -3.18 19.45
CA ASP A 55 11.78 -1.86 19.78
C ASP A 55 10.59 -0.91 19.92
N SER A 56 10.17 -0.72 21.16
CA SER A 56 8.98 0.06 21.50
C SER A 56 9.07 1.51 21.00
N ASP A 57 10.22 2.15 21.14
CA ASP A 57 10.41 3.54 20.74
C ASP A 57 10.37 3.71 19.22
N HIS A 58 11.04 2.81 18.51
CA HIS A 58 11.04 2.82 17.06
C HIS A 58 9.63 2.56 16.52
N GLY A 59 8.94 1.56 17.08
CA GLY A 59 7.57 1.25 16.70
C GLY A 59 6.61 2.41 16.96
N ALA A 60 6.78 3.11 18.08
CA ALA A 60 5.97 4.29 18.41
C ALA A 60 6.14 5.40 17.35
N ARG A 61 7.37 5.66 16.91
CA ARG A 61 7.64 6.65 15.86
C ARG A 61 7.00 6.25 14.53
N GLN A 62 7.07 4.98 14.17
CA GLN A 62 6.43 4.49 12.95
C GLN A 62 4.91 4.58 13.03
N CYS A 63 4.34 4.31 14.20
CA CYS A 63 2.90 4.43 14.43
C CYS A 63 2.44 5.88 14.24
N ILE A 64 3.19 6.85 14.78
CA ILE A 64 2.89 8.28 14.60
C ILE A 64 2.95 8.65 13.13
N TRP A 65 3.96 8.23 12.40
CA TRP A 65 4.08 8.45 10.97
C TRP A 65 2.85 7.90 10.22
N PHE A 66 2.46 6.67 10.53
CA PHE A 66 1.33 6.02 9.88
C PHE A 66 0.01 6.76 10.15
N GLU A 67 -0.25 7.11 11.40
CA GLU A 67 -1.49 7.76 11.79
C GLU A 67 -1.58 9.23 11.37
N THR A 68 -0.45 9.93 11.29
CA THR A 68 -0.44 11.37 10.98
C THR A 68 -0.12 11.67 9.53
N GLN A 69 0.55 10.78 8.80
CA GLN A 69 0.97 11.02 7.42
C GLN A 69 0.21 10.13 6.43
N VAL A 70 0.18 8.82 6.67
CA VAL A 70 -0.39 7.87 5.70
C VAL A 70 -1.91 7.88 5.73
N CYS A 71 -2.51 7.64 6.89
CA CYS A 71 -3.97 7.53 6.98
C CYS A 71 -4.69 8.81 6.54
N PRO A 72 -4.29 10.02 6.97
CA PRO A 72 -4.94 11.23 6.50
C PRO A 72 -4.72 11.49 5.01
N GLU A 73 -3.51 11.23 4.50
CA GLU A 73 -3.19 11.47 3.09
C GLU A 73 -4.08 10.64 2.15
N PHE A 74 -4.31 9.37 2.51
CA PHE A 74 -5.07 8.44 1.67
C PHE A 74 -6.50 8.21 2.13
N GLU A 75 -7.03 9.02 3.03
CA GLU A 75 -8.39 8.85 3.57
C GLU A 75 -9.43 8.70 2.46
N ASP A 76 -9.35 9.55 1.44
CA ASP A 76 -10.29 9.54 0.31
C ASP A 76 -9.86 8.61 -0.83
N ARG A 77 -8.68 8.02 -0.74
CA ARG A 77 -8.05 7.26 -1.82
C ARG A 77 -7.59 5.88 -1.37
N THR A 78 -8.21 5.35 -0.33
CA THR A 78 -8.05 3.97 0.10
C THR A 78 -9.19 3.14 -0.46
N LEU A 79 -8.86 2.17 -1.29
CA LEU A 79 -9.85 1.33 -1.98
C LEU A 79 -10.13 0.08 -1.15
N SER A 80 -11.42 -0.15 -0.87
CA SER A 80 -11.87 -1.33 -0.14
C SER A 80 -11.84 -2.57 -1.04
N VAL A 81 -11.79 -3.75 -0.42
CA VAL A 81 -11.98 -5.02 -1.12
C VAL A 81 -13.46 -5.31 -1.14
N ASP A 82 -14.09 -5.07 -2.28
CA ASP A 82 -15.52 -5.32 -2.47
C ASP A 82 -15.77 -6.65 -3.19
N ALA A 83 -17.05 -6.92 -3.49
CA ALA A 83 -17.45 -8.17 -4.15
C ALA A 83 -16.84 -8.30 -5.56
N ALA A 84 -16.77 -7.20 -6.31
CA ALA A 84 -16.20 -7.22 -7.66
C ALA A 84 -14.71 -7.58 -7.62
N ILE A 85 -13.97 -7.00 -6.71
CA ILE A 85 -12.55 -7.31 -6.51
C ILE A 85 -12.36 -8.74 -6.05
N ALA A 86 -13.18 -9.22 -5.12
CA ALA A 86 -13.12 -10.61 -4.62
C ALA A 86 -13.31 -11.61 -5.76
N ARG A 87 -14.29 -11.37 -6.62
CA ARG A 87 -14.57 -12.27 -7.75
C ARG A 87 -13.47 -12.24 -8.80
N ARG A 88 -12.92 -11.08 -9.09
CA ARG A 88 -11.77 -10.97 -10.01
C ARG A 88 -10.54 -11.65 -9.43
N CYS A 89 -10.30 -11.51 -8.13
CA CYS A 89 -9.23 -12.21 -7.43
C CYS A 89 -9.33 -13.72 -7.62
N ALA A 90 -10.53 -14.27 -7.46
CA ALA A 90 -10.75 -15.71 -7.67
C ALA A 90 -10.34 -16.16 -9.07
N GLN A 91 -10.67 -15.37 -10.09
CA GLN A 91 -10.31 -15.68 -11.48
C GLN A 91 -8.78 -15.68 -11.70
N LEU A 92 -8.06 -14.82 -10.98
CA LEU A 92 -6.59 -14.75 -11.11
C LEU A 92 -5.88 -15.95 -10.48
N HIS A 93 -6.54 -16.70 -9.60
CA HIS A 93 -5.98 -17.92 -9.00
C HIS A 93 -6.05 -19.14 -9.91
N VAL A 94 -6.75 -19.07 -11.03
CA VAL A 94 -6.93 -20.20 -11.94
C VAL A 94 -6.15 -19.91 -13.21
N PRO A 95 -5.36 -20.86 -13.75
CA PRO A 95 -5.21 -22.25 -13.27
C PRO A 95 -4.30 -22.43 -12.06
N ASP A 96 -3.42 -21.48 -11.77
CA ASP A 96 -2.39 -21.64 -10.74
C ASP A 96 -2.65 -20.73 -9.56
N PRO A 97 -2.78 -21.26 -8.31
CA PRO A 97 -2.93 -20.44 -7.11
C PRO A 97 -1.73 -19.52 -6.92
N LYS A 98 -2.01 -18.31 -6.38
CA LYS A 98 -1.01 -17.29 -6.10
C LYS A 98 -1.19 -16.76 -4.69
N SER A 99 -0.28 -15.87 -4.25
CA SER A 99 -0.45 -15.18 -2.97
C SER A 99 -1.78 -14.41 -2.95
N ASP A 100 -2.56 -14.58 -1.89
CA ASP A 100 -3.86 -13.90 -1.75
C ASP A 100 -3.70 -12.38 -1.77
N ARG A 101 -2.72 -11.84 -1.06
CA ARG A 101 -2.53 -10.39 -0.99
C ARG A 101 -2.11 -9.80 -2.33
N ASP A 102 -1.14 -10.41 -2.99
CA ASP A 102 -0.68 -9.94 -4.30
C ASP A 102 -1.80 -10.01 -5.33
N THR A 103 -2.59 -11.08 -5.28
CA THR A 103 -3.71 -11.28 -6.21
C THR A 103 -4.83 -10.26 -5.94
N LEU A 104 -5.11 -9.94 -4.69
CA LEU A 104 -6.09 -8.91 -4.33
C LEU A 104 -5.64 -7.51 -4.78
N ILE A 105 -4.36 -7.20 -4.65
CA ILE A 105 -3.80 -5.93 -5.15
C ILE A 105 -3.95 -5.86 -6.67
N ALA A 106 -3.60 -6.94 -7.38
CA ALA A 106 -3.75 -7.01 -8.83
C ALA A 106 -5.22 -6.87 -9.26
N ALA A 107 -6.14 -7.55 -8.57
CA ALA A 107 -7.57 -7.46 -8.84
C ALA A 107 -8.10 -6.04 -8.61
N THR A 108 -7.63 -5.37 -7.58
CA THR A 108 -8.00 -3.97 -7.29
C THR A 108 -7.58 -3.06 -8.44
N ALA A 109 -6.34 -3.20 -8.90
CA ALA A 109 -5.82 -2.41 -10.01
C ALA A 109 -6.61 -2.65 -11.29
N LEU A 110 -6.93 -3.91 -11.61
CA LEU A 110 -7.71 -4.26 -12.78
C LEU A 110 -9.13 -3.68 -12.72
N GLU A 111 -9.78 -3.81 -11.57
CA GLU A 111 -11.16 -3.37 -11.41
C GLU A 111 -11.30 -1.85 -11.50
N HIS A 112 -10.31 -1.11 -11.03
CA HIS A 112 -10.31 0.35 -11.03
C HIS A 112 -9.52 0.97 -12.18
N GLY A 113 -8.90 0.17 -13.04
CA GLY A 113 -8.11 0.66 -14.16
C GLY A 113 -6.86 1.42 -13.74
N LEU A 114 -6.19 0.96 -12.68
CA LEU A 114 -5.00 1.61 -12.13
C LEU A 114 -3.72 0.90 -12.54
N ASN A 115 -2.64 1.66 -12.64
CA ASN A 115 -1.30 1.12 -12.83
C ASN A 115 -0.67 0.86 -11.47
N ILE A 116 -0.16 -0.35 -11.26
CA ILE A 116 0.53 -0.69 -9.99
C ILE A 116 1.93 -0.10 -10.02
N VAL A 117 2.30 0.56 -8.92
CA VAL A 117 3.65 1.07 -8.69
C VAL A 117 4.29 0.24 -7.58
N THR A 118 5.39 -0.43 -7.90
CA THR A 118 6.13 -1.30 -6.97
C THR A 118 7.54 -0.81 -6.72
#